data_0aa6bd9e80786773587d9c6e391e4d69
#
_entry.id   0aa6bd9e80786773587d9c6e391e4d69
#
_cell.length_a   1.000
_cell.length_b   1.000
_cell.length_c   1.000
_cell.angle_alpha   90.00
_cell.angle_beta   90.00
_cell.angle_gamma   90.00
#
_symmetry.space_group_name_H-M   'P 1'
#
loop_
_entity.id
_entity.type
_entity.pdbx_description
1 polymer ?
#
loop_
_entity_poly.entity_id
_entity_poly.type
_entity_poly.pdbx_seq_one_letter_code
_entity_poly.pdbx_strand_id
1 'polypeptide(L)'
;VCSSDLGKPFNKEPINILSENCKFFPDLNFIRQGESFKVDNLDAVMHNSQVYQKERGKILLNIPIPAEEVSDGKVTFNKKFKIMQMICGMHEFMQTWGYRVQNPYYFKTDDQGNYNIDDIPPGEYIVNAWHYLMKPQKKKIKIAAGETIDLSFVFDGNEVKRPFYETIKSGRIKKDAVLPGTAKGKEMGR
;
A
#
# COMPACT_ATOMS: atom_id res chain seq x y z
N VAL A 1 5.33 14.56 -18.17
CA VAL A 1 6.79 14.71 -18.05
C VAL A 1 7.39 13.35 -17.71
N CYS A 2 8.37 12.88 -18.48
CA CYS A 2 9.10 11.65 -18.17
C CYS A 2 10.01 11.87 -16.94
N SER A 3 10.19 10.84 -16.11
CA SER A 3 11.03 10.92 -14.91
C SER A 3 12.51 11.26 -15.18
N SER A 4 12.99 11.01 -16.39
CA SER A 4 14.33 11.36 -16.85
C SER A 4 14.58 12.87 -16.98
N ASP A 5 13.53 13.65 -17.08
CA ASP A 5 13.61 15.08 -17.40
C ASP A 5 13.63 15.96 -16.15
N LEU A 6 13.49 15.37 -14.97
CA LEU A 6 13.32 16.11 -13.71
C LEU A 6 14.59 16.16 -12.84
N GLY A 7 15.72 15.64 -13.32
CA GLY A 7 17.05 15.83 -12.72
C GLY A 7 17.33 15.11 -11.39
N LYS A 8 16.32 14.65 -10.66
CA LYS A 8 16.47 13.97 -9.37
C LYS A 8 16.41 12.44 -9.55
N PRO A 9 17.41 11.68 -9.09
CA PRO A 9 17.38 10.24 -9.17
C PRO A 9 16.35 9.64 -8.22
N PHE A 10 15.81 8.48 -8.57
CA PHE A 10 15.04 7.68 -7.61
C PHE A 10 15.95 7.12 -6.51
N ASN A 11 15.41 7.03 -5.31
CA ASN A 11 16.00 6.15 -4.30
C ASN A 11 15.95 4.71 -4.81
N LYS A 12 17.06 3.98 -4.70
CA LYS A 12 17.19 2.59 -5.20
C LYS A 12 17.08 1.55 -4.10
N GLU A 13 16.86 1.96 -2.87
CA GLU A 13 16.71 1.03 -1.77
C GLU A 13 15.50 0.11 -1.98
N PRO A 14 15.63 -1.18 -1.67
CA PRO A 14 14.51 -2.10 -1.74
C PRO A 14 13.42 -1.70 -0.74
N ILE A 15 12.18 -2.05 -1.06
CA ILE A 15 11.07 -1.90 -0.12
C ILE A 15 11.26 -2.92 1.00
N ASN A 16 11.37 -2.44 2.22
CA ASN A 16 11.44 -3.30 3.39
C ASN A 16 10.07 -3.30 4.10
N ILE A 17 9.50 -4.47 4.26
CA ILE A 17 8.25 -4.70 4.96
C ILE A 17 8.58 -5.55 6.19
N LEU A 18 8.14 -5.10 7.34
CA LEU A 18 8.25 -5.82 8.58
C LEU A 18 6.93 -6.51 8.88
N SER A 19 6.98 -7.78 9.29
CA SER A 19 5.85 -8.50 9.85
C SER A 19 6.10 -8.68 11.34
N GLU A 20 5.28 -8.05 12.16
CA GLU A 20 5.39 -8.10 13.61
C GLU A 20 4.00 -8.00 14.25
N ASN A 21 3.73 -8.84 15.26
CA ASN A 21 2.44 -8.92 15.93
C ASN A 21 1.26 -9.14 14.96
N CYS A 22 1.47 -9.99 13.96
CA CYS A 22 0.53 -10.26 12.88
C CYS A 22 0.09 -8.99 12.13
N LYS A 23 0.99 -8.07 11.87
CA LYS A 23 0.78 -6.87 11.07
C LYS A 23 1.94 -6.66 10.10
N PHE A 24 1.65 -6.09 8.95
CA PHE A 24 2.67 -5.61 8.02
C PHE A 24 2.94 -4.12 8.21
N PHE A 25 4.21 -3.75 8.32
CA PHE A 25 4.67 -2.36 8.41
C PHE A 25 5.66 -2.03 7.29
N PRO A 26 5.62 -0.79 6.77
CA PRO A 26 4.61 0.23 7.01
C PRO A 26 3.29 -0.11 6.28
N ASP A 27 2.20 0.56 6.67
CA ASP A 27 0.89 0.39 6.04
C ASP A 27 0.87 0.83 4.57
N LEU A 28 1.78 1.72 4.20
CA LEU A 28 1.91 2.31 2.88
C LEU A 28 3.37 2.33 2.42
N ASN A 29 3.59 1.87 1.20
CA ASN A 29 4.87 1.89 0.50
C ASN A 29 4.77 2.62 -0.83
N PHE A 30 5.87 3.25 -1.26
CA PHE A 30 6.02 3.71 -2.63
C PHE A 30 6.76 2.66 -3.45
N ILE A 31 6.27 2.39 -4.65
CA ILE A 31 6.74 1.28 -5.47
C ILE A 31 7.14 1.78 -6.86
N ARG A 32 8.28 1.30 -7.33
CA ARG A 32 8.75 1.48 -8.71
C ARG A 32 8.58 0.18 -9.49
N GLN A 33 8.53 0.30 -10.80
CA GLN A 33 8.42 -0.87 -11.68
C GLN A 33 9.64 -1.78 -11.55
N GLY A 34 9.40 -3.06 -11.31
CA GLY A 34 10.46 -4.08 -11.24
C GLY A 34 11.32 -4.03 -9.99
N GLU A 35 10.86 -3.35 -8.96
CA GLU A 35 11.53 -3.24 -7.68
C GLU A 35 11.46 -4.55 -6.89
N SER A 36 12.52 -4.81 -6.13
CA SER A 36 12.54 -5.88 -5.15
C SER A 36 11.93 -5.40 -3.85
N PHE A 37 11.31 -6.31 -3.11
CA PHE A 37 10.92 -6.07 -1.74
C PHE A 37 11.40 -7.21 -0.85
N LYS A 38 11.59 -6.90 0.42
CA LYS A 38 11.87 -7.87 1.48
C LYS A 38 10.74 -7.84 2.48
N VAL A 39 10.41 -8.99 3.03
CA VAL A 39 9.53 -9.10 4.20
C VAL A 39 10.31 -9.79 5.27
N ASP A 40 10.55 -9.08 6.35
CA ASP A 40 11.22 -9.58 7.56
C ASP A 40 10.13 -10.00 8.55
N ASN A 41 10.07 -11.28 8.85
CA ASN A 41 9.06 -11.84 9.75
C ASN A 41 9.65 -11.99 11.14
N LEU A 42 9.22 -11.15 12.05
CA LEU A 42 9.59 -11.21 13.48
C LEU A 42 8.60 -12.04 14.32
N ASP A 43 7.53 -12.55 13.71
CA ASP A 43 6.57 -13.39 14.41
C ASP A 43 7.09 -14.85 14.49
N ALA A 44 6.80 -15.52 15.59
CA ALA A 44 7.08 -16.95 15.77
C ALA A 44 6.15 -17.87 14.97
N VAL A 45 5.41 -17.31 14.00
CA VAL A 45 4.48 -18.03 13.13
C VAL A 45 4.76 -17.69 11.67
N MET A 46 4.49 -18.64 10.81
CA MET A 46 4.63 -18.42 9.36
C MET A 46 3.52 -17.50 8.83
N HIS A 47 3.89 -16.63 7.92
CA HIS A 47 2.98 -15.84 7.10
C HIS A 47 3.10 -16.21 5.63
N ASN A 48 2.24 -15.61 4.80
CA ASN A 48 2.28 -15.80 3.36
C ASN A 48 2.03 -14.47 2.65
N SER A 49 3.01 -13.96 1.95
CA SER A 49 2.89 -12.72 1.21
C SER A 49 2.19 -12.96 -0.14
N GLN A 50 0.97 -12.50 -0.26
CA GLN A 50 0.23 -12.45 -1.53
C GLN A 50 0.16 -11.01 -2.02
N VAL A 51 0.89 -10.74 -3.09
CA VAL A 51 0.91 -9.41 -3.70
C VAL A 51 -0.06 -9.36 -4.87
N TYR A 52 -0.97 -8.42 -4.82
CA TYR A 52 -2.01 -8.18 -5.82
C TYR A 52 -1.76 -6.89 -6.56
N GLN A 53 -1.94 -6.92 -7.86
CA GLN A 53 -2.06 -5.72 -8.66
C GLN A 53 -3.49 -5.20 -8.55
N LYS A 54 -3.65 -3.97 -8.05
CA LYS A 54 -4.95 -3.43 -7.65
C LYS A 54 -5.50 -4.21 -6.44
N GLU A 55 -6.47 -3.64 -5.76
CA GLU A 55 -7.17 -4.33 -4.68
C GLU A 55 -7.78 -5.64 -5.19
N ARG A 56 -7.26 -6.76 -4.70
CA ARG A 56 -7.64 -8.12 -5.11
C ARG A 56 -7.77 -8.37 -6.62
N GLY A 57 -6.94 -7.71 -7.37
CA GLY A 57 -6.80 -7.99 -8.80
C GLY A 57 -5.98 -9.26 -9.05
N LYS A 58 -5.17 -9.23 -10.09
CA LYS A 58 -4.26 -10.33 -10.42
C LYS A 58 -3.21 -10.50 -9.32
N ILE A 59 -3.00 -11.73 -8.86
CA ILE A 59 -1.85 -12.08 -8.00
C ILE A 59 -0.58 -11.96 -8.84
N LEU A 60 0.36 -11.19 -8.35
CA LEU A 60 1.68 -11.00 -8.95
C LEU A 60 2.75 -11.86 -8.29
N LEU A 61 2.58 -12.12 -7.01
CA LEU A 61 3.51 -12.89 -6.21
C LEU A 61 2.76 -13.59 -5.08
N ASN A 62 3.21 -14.77 -4.73
CA ASN A 62 2.70 -15.56 -3.62
C ASN A 62 3.85 -16.37 -3.05
N ILE A 63 4.41 -15.93 -1.93
CA ILE A 63 5.56 -16.56 -1.29
C ILE A 63 5.31 -16.81 0.20
N PRO A 64 5.78 -17.93 0.75
CA PRO A 64 5.79 -18.14 2.18
C PRO A 64 6.80 -17.20 2.84
N ILE A 65 6.53 -16.82 4.07
CA ILE A 65 7.42 -16.08 4.95
C ILE A 65 7.53 -16.90 6.23
N PRO A 66 8.57 -17.75 6.34
CA PRO A 66 8.74 -18.59 7.54
C PRO A 66 8.86 -17.74 8.81
N ALA A 67 8.60 -18.37 9.95
CA ALA A 67 8.74 -17.72 11.25
C ALA A 67 10.19 -17.27 11.46
N GLU A 68 10.37 -16.04 11.94
CA GLU A 68 11.67 -15.46 12.27
C GLU A 68 12.68 -15.44 11.10
N GLU A 69 12.18 -15.42 9.86
CA GLU A 69 13.02 -15.40 8.66
C GLU A 69 12.67 -14.23 7.72
N VAL A 70 13.57 -13.99 6.79
CA VAL A 70 13.40 -12.98 5.72
C VAL A 70 13.03 -13.68 4.43
N SER A 71 11.99 -13.19 3.78
CA SER A 71 11.66 -13.57 2.41
C SER A 71 11.75 -12.36 1.49
N ASP A 72 12.20 -12.59 0.28
CA ASP A 72 12.31 -11.54 -0.74
C ASP A 72 11.57 -11.92 -2.02
N GLY A 73 11.25 -10.91 -2.79
CA GLY A 73 10.58 -11.10 -4.06
C GLY A 73 10.71 -9.90 -4.96
N LYS A 74 10.45 -10.14 -6.24
CA LYS A 74 10.42 -9.09 -7.25
C LYS A 74 9.05 -9.04 -7.88
N VAL A 75 8.48 -7.84 -7.94
CA VAL A 75 7.16 -7.63 -8.51
C VAL A 75 7.24 -6.85 -9.80
N THR A 76 6.65 -7.42 -10.84
CA THR A 76 6.41 -6.72 -12.10
C THR A 76 4.93 -6.59 -12.32
N PHE A 77 4.43 -5.38 -12.43
CA PHE A 77 3.01 -5.11 -12.62
C PHE A 77 2.71 -4.32 -13.87
N ASN A 78 1.48 -4.43 -14.34
CA ASN A 78 1.03 -3.71 -15.51
C ASN A 78 1.04 -2.19 -15.22
N LYS A 79 1.68 -1.42 -16.11
CA LYS A 79 1.85 0.03 -15.99
C LYS A 79 0.54 0.82 -15.89
N LYS A 80 -0.59 0.23 -16.29
CA LYS A 80 -1.91 0.87 -16.18
C LYS A 80 -2.41 1.03 -14.74
N PHE A 81 -1.89 0.23 -13.80
CA PHE A 81 -2.33 0.26 -12.41
C PHE A 81 -1.30 0.97 -11.53
N LYS A 82 -1.81 1.71 -10.57
CA LYS A 82 -0.98 2.49 -9.63
C LYS A 82 -0.96 1.90 -8.24
N ILE A 83 -1.92 1.04 -7.92
CA ILE A 83 -2.11 0.49 -6.57
C ILE A 83 -1.72 -0.96 -6.56
N MET A 84 -0.99 -1.35 -5.53
CA MET A 84 -0.67 -2.71 -5.16
C MET A 84 -1.18 -2.95 -3.74
N GLN A 85 -1.63 -4.16 -3.48
CA GLN A 85 -2.01 -4.61 -2.15
C GLN A 85 -1.23 -5.88 -1.83
N MET A 86 -0.62 -5.94 -0.66
CA MET A 86 -0.08 -7.17 -0.11
C MET A 86 -0.94 -7.61 1.07
N ILE A 87 -1.29 -8.87 1.10
CA ILE A 87 -2.11 -9.49 2.13
C ILE A 87 -1.40 -10.77 2.60
N CYS A 88 -1.51 -11.11 3.85
CA CYS A 88 -1.18 -12.45 4.28
C CYS A 88 -2.29 -13.42 3.85
N GLY A 89 -1.93 -14.45 3.06
CA GLY A 89 -2.89 -15.45 2.60
C GLY A 89 -3.46 -16.33 3.72
N MET A 90 -2.83 -16.33 4.90
CA MET A 90 -3.26 -17.08 6.09
C MET A 90 -4.03 -16.18 7.07
N HIS A 91 -3.70 -14.87 7.10
CA HIS A 91 -4.28 -13.89 8.02
C HIS A 91 -4.74 -12.66 7.20
N GLU A 92 -5.93 -12.71 6.63
CA GLU A 92 -6.40 -11.71 5.66
C GLU A 92 -6.51 -10.27 6.21
N PHE A 93 -6.52 -10.11 7.52
CA PHE A 93 -6.47 -8.79 8.17
C PHE A 93 -5.07 -8.14 8.11
N MET A 94 -4.02 -8.95 7.90
CA MET A 94 -2.67 -8.42 7.69
C MET A 94 -2.55 -7.92 6.26
N GLN A 95 -2.38 -6.64 6.10
CA GLN A 95 -2.23 -6.04 4.77
C GLN A 95 -1.38 -4.79 4.81
N THR A 96 -0.72 -4.53 3.69
CA THR A 96 -0.05 -3.27 3.39
C THR A 96 -0.31 -2.87 1.94
N TRP A 97 -0.19 -1.60 1.67
CA TRP A 97 -0.50 -1.04 0.38
C TRP A 97 0.73 -0.43 -0.27
N GLY A 98 0.75 -0.43 -1.59
CA GLY A 98 1.78 0.22 -2.36
C GLY A 98 1.17 1.15 -3.40
N TYR A 99 1.75 2.34 -3.52
CA TYR A 99 1.42 3.26 -4.60
C TYR A 99 2.59 3.38 -5.57
N ARG A 100 2.32 3.10 -6.85
CA ARG A 100 3.35 3.18 -7.88
C ARG A 100 3.67 4.63 -8.22
N VAL A 101 4.92 5.01 -7.98
CA VAL A 101 5.46 6.30 -8.36
C VAL A 101 6.17 6.24 -9.70
N GLN A 102 6.16 7.35 -10.44
CA GLN A 102 6.73 7.46 -11.78
C GLN A 102 7.84 8.51 -11.86
N ASN A 103 8.00 9.30 -10.81
CA ASN A 103 9.02 10.32 -10.65
C ASN A 103 9.47 10.36 -9.19
N PRO A 104 10.59 10.99 -8.85
CA PRO A 104 11.13 11.02 -7.48
C PRO A 104 10.43 12.00 -6.53
N TYR A 105 9.42 12.74 -6.98
CA TYR A 105 8.72 13.74 -6.19
C TYR A 105 7.51 13.13 -5.51
N TYR A 106 7.75 12.45 -4.40
CA TYR A 106 6.72 11.85 -3.57
C TYR A 106 7.16 11.89 -2.10
N PHE A 107 6.18 11.89 -1.23
CA PHE A 107 6.40 11.89 0.21
C PHE A 107 5.28 11.10 0.92
N LYS A 108 5.61 10.47 2.03
CA LYS A 108 4.65 9.94 2.98
C LYS A 108 4.52 10.96 4.10
N THR A 109 3.31 11.40 4.39
CA THR A 109 3.08 12.34 5.50
C THR A 109 3.57 11.74 6.82
N ASP A 110 4.03 12.60 7.71
CA ASP A 110 4.30 12.23 9.10
C ASP A 110 2.98 11.96 9.86
N ASP A 111 3.10 11.63 11.15
CA ASP A 111 1.93 11.30 12.00
C ASP A 111 1.01 12.51 12.25
N GLN A 112 1.47 13.72 11.94
CA GLN A 112 0.71 14.97 12.04
C GLN A 112 0.13 15.39 10.69
N GLY A 113 0.40 14.63 9.62
CA GLY A 113 -0.08 14.91 8.28
C GLY A 113 0.79 15.89 7.48
N ASN A 114 1.96 16.30 8.00
CA ASN A 114 2.85 17.19 7.28
C ASN A 114 3.65 16.45 6.21
N TYR A 115 4.03 17.18 5.18
CA TYR A 115 4.92 16.69 4.13
C TYR A 115 5.76 17.83 3.56
N ASN A 116 6.91 17.49 3.00
CA ASN A 116 7.75 18.38 2.25
C ASN A 116 8.33 17.68 1.02
N ILE A 117 8.31 18.33 -0.13
CA ILE A 117 8.89 17.81 -1.38
C ILE A 117 9.78 18.90 -1.95
N ASP A 118 11.09 18.70 -1.83
CA ASP A 118 12.10 19.66 -2.24
C ASP A 118 12.57 19.46 -3.69
N ASP A 119 13.22 20.47 -4.21
CA ASP A 119 13.90 20.46 -5.51
C ASP A 119 12.97 20.17 -6.70
N ILE A 120 11.71 20.60 -6.61
CA ILE A 120 10.78 20.50 -7.74
C ILE A 120 11.14 21.59 -8.75
N PRO A 121 11.48 21.25 -10.01
CA PRO A 121 11.76 22.24 -11.03
C PRO A 121 10.56 23.16 -11.28
N PRO A 122 10.79 24.41 -11.74
CA PRO A 122 9.69 25.30 -12.14
C PRO A 122 8.82 24.64 -13.19
N GLY A 123 7.49 24.78 -13.07
CA GLY A 123 6.56 24.16 -14.02
C GLY A 123 5.14 24.04 -13.50
N GLU A 124 4.30 23.38 -14.30
CA GLU A 124 2.92 23.05 -13.93
C GLU A 124 2.83 21.59 -13.52
N TYR A 125 2.20 21.34 -12.38
CA TYR A 125 2.12 20.01 -11.80
C TYR A 125 0.71 19.66 -11.36
N ILE A 126 0.43 18.36 -11.31
CA ILE A 126 -0.73 17.80 -10.63
C ILE A 126 -0.23 17.06 -9.39
N VAL A 127 -0.50 17.63 -8.23
CA VAL A 127 -0.22 16.98 -6.96
C VAL A 127 -1.37 16.05 -6.63
N ASN A 128 -1.03 14.79 -6.30
CA ASN A 128 -2.00 13.75 -5.94
C ASN A 128 -1.81 13.40 -4.47
N ALA A 129 -2.85 13.57 -3.66
CA ALA A 129 -2.91 13.01 -2.33
C ALA A 129 -3.68 11.70 -2.39
N TRP A 130 -3.10 10.65 -1.81
CA TRP A 130 -3.67 9.32 -1.86
C TRP A 130 -3.59 8.64 -0.49
N HIS A 131 -4.68 7.99 -0.14
CA HIS A 131 -4.78 7.11 1.01
C HIS A 131 -5.55 5.85 0.61
N TYR A 132 -5.16 4.67 1.09
CA TYR A 132 -5.73 3.41 0.62
C TYR A 132 -7.20 3.20 0.99
N LEU A 133 -7.69 3.88 2.02
CA LEU A 133 -9.09 3.82 2.45
C LEU A 133 -9.94 5.00 1.95
N MET A 134 -9.36 5.98 1.25
CA MET A 134 -10.07 7.22 0.90
C MET A 134 -10.01 7.49 -0.61
N LYS A 135 -10.91 8.33 -1.08
CA LYS A 135 -10.88 8.78 -2.48
C LYS A 135 -9.65 9.66 -2.71
N PRO A 136 -8.86 9.39 -3.77
CA PRO A 136 -7.71 10.23 -4.10
C PRO A 136 -8.14 11.66 -4.40
N GLN A 137 -7.34 12.62 -3.97
CA GLN A 137 -7.52 14.04 -4.29
C GLN A 137 -6.42 14.53 -5.22
N LYS A 138 -6.71 15.55 -6.02
CA LYS A 138 -5.78 16.14 -6.97
C LYS A 138 -5.90 17.66 -6.96
N LYS A 139 -4.75 18.32 -6.98
CA LYS A 139 -4.68 19.78 -7.16
C LYS A 139 -3.68 20.11 -8.26
N LYS A 140 -4.04 21.06 -9.11
CA LYS A 140 -3.11 21.63 -10.08
C LYS A 140 -2.39 22.80 -9.43
N ILE A 141 -1.08 22.86 -9.61
CA ILE A 141 -0.24 23.95 -9.12
C ILE A 141 0.72 24.39 -10.22
N LYS A 142 1.22 25.61 -10.10
CA LYS A 142 2.31 26.14 -10.91
C LYS A 142 3.38 26.64 -9.97
N ILE A 143 4.61 26.21 -10.16
CA ILE A 143 5.76 26.55 -9.33
C ILE A 143 6.71 27.42 -10.14
N ALA A 144 7.08 28.58 -9.64
CA ALA A 144 8.13 29.42 -10.19
C ALA A 144 9.51 29.04 -9.62
N ALA A 145 10.59 29.55 -10.21
CA ALA A 145 11.93 29.32 -9.69
C ALA A 145 12.09 29.91 -8.28
N GLY A 146 12.55 29.11 -7.32
CA GLY A 146 12.76 29.53 -5.92
C GLY A 146 11.46 29.72 -5.11
N GLU A 147 10.31 29.35 -5.67
CA GLU A 147 9.03 29.47 -4.99
C GLU A 147 8.76 28.25 -4.10
N THR A 148 8.21 28.51 -2.92
CA THR A 148 7.61 27.48 -2.05
C THR A 148 6.10 27.66 -2.04
N ILE A 149 5.37 26.56 -2.20
CA ILE A 149 3.90 26.54 -2.23
C ILE A 149 3.39 25.74 -1.04
N ASP A 150 2.58 26.35 -0.20
CA ASP A 150 1.82 25.66 0.83
C ASP A 150 0.57 25.02 0.21
N LEU A 151 0.46 23.72 0.36
CA LEU A 151 -0.62 22.94 -0.22
C LEU A 151 -1.16 21.94 0.79
N SER A 152 -2.44 22.00 1.10
CA SER A 152 -3.09 21.09 2.01
C SER A 152 -4.16 20.26 1.31
N PHE A 153 -4.42 19.06 1.85
CA PHE A 153 -5.52 18.16 1.44
C PHE A 153 -6.30 17.76 2.67
N VAL A 154 -7.61 17.78 2.57
CA VAL A 154 -8.49 17.35 3.68
C VAL A 154 -9.24 16.11 3.24
N PHE A 155 -9.05 15.02 3.96
CA PHE A 155 -9.82 13.79 3.77
C PHE A 155 -10.97 13.73 4.78
N ASP A 156 -12.18 13.45 4.31
CA ASP A 156 -13.32 13.27 5.18
C ASP A 156 -13.31 11.85 5.76
N GLY A 157 -13.11 11.74 7.06
CA GLY A 157 -13.12 10.46 7.78
C GLY A 157 -14.45 9.71 7.70
N ASN A 158 -15.56 10.37 7.35
CA ASN A 158 -16.86 9.73 7.13
C ASN A 158 -16.93 8.99 5.78
N GLU A 159 -16.04 9.31 4.83
CA GLU A 159 -15.96 8.67 3.51
C GLU A 159 -14.97 7.48 3.44
N VAL A 160 -14.56 6.94 4.57
CA VAL A 160 -13.60 5.83 4.64
C VAL A 160 -14.18 4.58 3.97
N LYS A 161 -13.46 4.02 3.03
CA LYS A 161 -13.78 2.70 2.47
C LYS A 161 -13.50 1.63 3.51
N ARG A 162 -14.43 0.72 3.70
CA ARG A 162 -14.18 -0.45 4.55
C ARG A 162 -13.06 -1.31 3.97
N PRO A 163 -12.12 -1.78 4.80
CA PRO A 163 -11.13 -2.73 4.38
C PRO A 163 -11.77 -3.96 3.73
N PHE A 164 -11.10 -4.54 2.76
CA PHE A 164 -11.68 -5.65 2.00
C PHE A 164 -12.07 -6.85 2.87
N TYR A 165 -11.28 -7.20 3.89
CA TYR A 165 -11.58 -8.32 4.79
C TYR A 165 -12.88 -8.12 5.60
N GLU A 166 -13.34 -6.88 5.78
CA GLU A 166 -14.63 -6.59 6.42
C GLU A 166 -15.83 -6.75 5.46
N THR A 167 -15.55 -6.74 4.16
CA THR A 167 -16.58 -6.80 3.12
C THR A 167 -16.63 -8.14 2.41
N ILE A 168 -15.93 -9.16 2.91
CA ILE A 168 -15.74 -10.43 2.20
C ILE A 168 -17.08 -11.10 1.89
N LYS A 169 -17.44 -11.04 0.62
CA LYS A 169 -18.12 -12.13 -0.07
C LYS A 169 -17.04 -12.96 -0.77
N SER A 170 -16.34 -13.80 -0.02
CA SER A 170 -15.18 -14.49 -0.55
C SER A 170 -15.60 -15.61 -1.48
N GLY A 171 -15.20 -15.54 -2.74
CA GLY A 171 -15.33 -16.67 -3.66
C GLY A 171 -14.48 -17.89 -3.28
N ARG A 172 -13.65 -17.79 -2.24
CA ARG A 172 -12.86 -18.90 -1.69
C ARG A 172 -13.62 -19.71 -0.66
N ILE A 173 -14.67 -19.15 -0.07
CA ILE A 173 -15.49 -19.82 0.93
C ILE A 173 -16.80 -20.13 0.25
N LYS A 174 -17.11 -21.43 0.11
CA LYS A 174 -18.43 -21.85 -0.32
C LYS A 174 -19.47 -21.24 0.63
N LYS A 175 -20.61 -20.81 0.10
CA LYS A 175 -21.64 -20.05 0.79
C LYS A 175 -22.04 -20.60 2.17
N ASP A 176 -21.74 -21.87 2.41
CA ASP A 176 -22.09 -22.64 3.62
C ASP A 176 -20.85 -23.10 4.42
N ALA A 177 -19.65 -22.65 4.06
CA ALA A 177 -18.47 -23.02 4.81
C ALA A 177 -18.37 -22.19 6.10
N VAL A 178 -18.43 -22.89 7.22
CA VAL A 178 -18.14 -22.31 8.53
C VAL A 178 -16.64 -22.12 8.64
N LEU A 179 -16.15 -20.88 8.76
CA LEU A 179 -14.74 -20.64 9.04
C LEU A 179 -14.39 -21.19 10.42
N PRO A 180 -13.23 -21.83 10.59
CA PRO A 180 -12.73 -22.15 11.93
C PRO A 180 -12.72 -20.87 12.78
N GLY A 181 -13.44 -20.87 13.89
CA GLY A 181 -13.57 -19.71 14.76
C GLY A 181 -14.79 -18.82 14.53
N THR A 182 -15.50 -18.95 13.39
CA THR A 182 -16.82 -18.34 13.21
C THR A 182 -17.93 -19.36 13.52
N ALA A 183 -17.94 -19.90 14.71
CA ALA A 183 -19.15 -20.53 15.20
C ALA A 183 -20.28 -19.48 15.10
N LYS A 184 -21.34 -19.78 14.34
CA LYS A 184 -22.60 -19.04 14.49
C LYS A 184 -22.87 -19.05 15.98
N GLY A 185 -22.81 -17.87 16.61
CA GLY A 185 -23.14 -17.77 18.02
C GLY A 185 -24.48 -18.45 18.19
N LYS A 186 -24.52 -19.58 18.89
CA LYS A 186 -25.74 -20.01 19.50
C LYS A 186 -26.15 -18.84 20.38
N GLU A 187 -27.23 -18.20 20.03
CA GLU A 187 -27.91 -17.36 20.99
C GLU A 187 -28.03 -18.21 22.25
N MET A 188 -27.27 -17.85 23.27
CA MET A 188 -27.48 -18.41 24.59
C MET A 188 -28.83 -17.85 25.00
N GLY A 189 -29.85 -18.66 24.81
CA GLY A 189 -31.17 -18.40 25.38
C GLY A 189 -30.99 -18.14 26.86
N ARG A 190 -31.63 -17.09 27.28
CA ARG A 190 -31.81 -16.72 28.70
C ARG A 190 -32.50 -17.83 29.46
#